data_0e392177583517aaf7d781db616b253e
#
_entry.id   0e392177583517aaf7d781db616b253e
#
_cell.length_a   1.000
_cell.length_b   1.000
_cell.length_c   1.000
_cell.angle_alpha   90.00
_cell.angle_beta   90.00
_cell.angle_gamma   90.00
#
_symmetry.space_group_name_H-M   'P 1'
#
loop_
_entity.id
_entity.type
_entity.pdbx_description
1 polymer ?
#
loop_
_entity_poly.entity_id
_entity_poly.type
_entity_poly.pdbx_seq_one_letter_code
_entity_poly.pdbx_strand_id
1 'polypeptide(L)'
;MKAEKVFTAGLGISYLLAEILAYQLTQVGVNSTAFKHSFAIFHEQILFLKRSDLIIVFSFPPYSKETVEAAKFASERKINVIAITNKQTSPVTFYSKTNLKTYS
;
A
#
# COMPACT_ATOMS: atom_id res chain seq x y z
N MET A 1 15.98 -0.42 -4.68
CA MET A 1 15.59 -1.40 -3.65
C MET A 1 15.04 -2.66 -4.31
N LYS A 2 15.44 -3.78 -3.79
CA LYS A 2 15.00 -5.05 -4.35
C LYS A 2 14.05 -5.73 -3.38
N ALA A 3 12.77 -5.71 -3.69
CA ALA A 3 11.75 -6.32 -2.85
C ALA A 3 11.50 -7.74 -3.30
N GLU A 4 11.33 -8.65 -2.35
CA GLU A 4 10.98 -10.02 -2.64
C GLU A 4 9.56 -10.11 -3.19
N LYS A 5 8.66 -9.34 -2.61
CA LYS A 5 7.26 -9.34 -2.96
C LYS A 5 6.72 -7.94 -2.80
N VAL A 6 5.80 -7.56 -3.69
CA VAL A 6 5.16 -6.26 -3.63
C VAL A 6 3.67 -6.45 -3.36
N PHE A 7 3.18 -5.77 -2.35
CA PHE A 7 1.76 -5.77 -2.03
C PHE A 7 1.19 -4.39 -2.29
N THR A 8 -0.03 -4.34 -2.81
CA THR A 8 -0.72 -3.08 -3.02
C THR A 8 -1.97 -3.06 -2.15
N ALA A 9 -2.31 -1.89 -1.61
CA ALA A 9 -3.43 -1.77 -0.69
C ALA A 9 -4.20 -0.48 -0.94
N GLY A 10 -5.53 -0.57 -0.84
CA GLY A 10 -6.41 0.58 -0.96
C GLY A 10 -7.85 0.18 -0.68
N LEU A 11 -8.72 1.15 -0.44
CA LEU A 11 -10.13 0.93 -0.18
C LEU A 11 -10.97 1.75 -1.14
N GLY A 12 -12.16 1.26 -1.45
CA GLY A 12 -13.06 1.93 -2.39
C GLY A 12 -12.44 2.00 -3.78
N ILE A 13 -12.42 3.19 -4.37
CA ILE A 13 -11.80 3.38 -5.68
C ILE A 13 -10.32 3.03 -5.62
N SER A 14 -9.67 3.31 -4.49
CA SER A 14 -8.25 2.99 -4.31
C SER A 14 -8.00 1.49 -4.37
N TYR A 15 -8.97 0.67 -4.00
CA TYR A 15 -8.83 -0.78 -4.13
C TYR A 15 -8.70 -1.19 -5.60
N LEU A 16 -9.48 -0.58 -6.47
CA LEU A 16 -9.39 -0.84 -7.91
C LEU A 16 -8.01 -0.45 -8.44
N LEU A 17 -7.49 0.68 -7.99
CA LEU A 17 -6.16 1.13 -8.40
C LEU A 17 -5.09 0.16 -7.91
N ALA A 18 -5.24 -0.34 -6.69
CA ALA A 18 -4.31 -1.30 -6.13
C ALA A 18 -4.30 -2.59 -6.95
N GLU A 19 -5.48 -3.06 -7.36
CA GLU A 19 -5.56 -4.27 -8.19
C GLU A 19 -4.95 -4.06 -9.56
N ILE A 20 -5.20 -2.91 -10.16
CA ILE A 20 -4.64 -2.61 -11.49
C ILE A 20 -3.12 -2.58 -11.42
N LEU A 21 -2.57 -1.93 -10.42
CA LEU A 21 -1.12 -1.86 -10.28
C LEU A 21 -0.51 -3.24 -10.04
N ALA A 22 -1.13 -4.05 -9.18
CA ALA A 22 -0.64 -5.40 -8.94
C ALA A 22 -0.65 -6.23 -10.21
N TYR A 23 -1.70 -6.09 -11.02
CA TYR A 23 -1.78 -6.79 -12.28
C TYR A 23 -0.66 -6.35 -13.23
N GLN A 24 -0.45 -5.04 -13.35
CA GLN A 24 0.59 -4.53 -14.24
C GLN A 24 1.98 -4.93 -13.80
N LEU A 25 2.24 -4.91 -12.50
CA LEU A 25 3.54 -5.33 -11.98
C LEU A 25 3.78 -6.82 -12.25
N THR A 26 2.74 -7.64 -12.11
CA THR A 26 2.85 -9.06 -12.41
C THR A 26 3.17 -9.28 -13.89
N GLN A 27 2.60 -8.46 -14.77
CA GLN A 27 2.84 -8.57 -16.21
C GLN A 27 4.31 -8.31 -16.57
N VAL A 28 5.00 -7.49 -15.80
CA VAL A 28 6.41 -7.19 -16.06
C VAL A 28 7.36 -8.02 -15.20
N GLY A 29 6.86 -9.06 -14.58
CA GLY A 29 7.70 -10.02 -13.85
C GLY A 29 7.90 -9.72 -12.38
N VAL A 30 7.19 -8.76 -11.81
CA VAL A 30 7.27 -8.47 -10.38
C VAL A 30 6.22 -9.30 -9.64
N ASN A 31 6.66 -10.02 -8.62
CA ASN A 31 5.73 -10.80 -7.80
C ASN A 31 4.90 -9.85 -6.94
N SER A 32 3.66 -9.59 -7.34
CA SER A 32 2.83 -8.61 -6.69
C SER A 32 1.40 -9.10 -6.49
N THR A 33 0.75 -8.63 -5.43
CA THR A 33 -0.60 -9.03 -5.06
C THR A 33 -1.29 -7.85 -4.39
N ALA A 34 -2.56 -7.62 -4.75
CA ALA A 34 -3.37 -6.62 -4.05
C ALA A 34 -3.92 -7.23 -2.76
N PHE A 35 -3.92 -6.44 -1.69
CA PHE A 35 -4.54 -6.87 -0.44
C PHE A 35 -6.02 -7.09 -0.65
N LYS A 36 -6.51 -8.19 -0.13
CA LYS A 36 -7.93 -8.50 -0.19
C LYS A 36 -8.71 -7.56 0.73
N HIS A 37 -9.94 -7.31 0.36
CA HIS A 37 -10.76 -6.27 0.94
C HIS A 37 -11.95 -6.85 1.71
N SER A 38 -12.09 -8.16 1.76
CA SER A 38 -13.35 -8.76 2.18
C SER A 38 -13.41 -9.16 3.66
N PHE A 39 -12.59 -10.06 4.11
CA PHE A 39 -12.76 -10.63 5.45
C PHE A 39 -11.65 -10.27 6.42
N ALA A 40 -10.43 -10.16 5.92
CA ALA A 40 -9.29 -9.84 6.76
C ALA A 40 -9.00 -8.35 6.66
N ILE A 41 -8.83 -7.71 7.79
CA ILE A 41 -8.39 -6.32 7.82
C ILE A 41 -6.92 -6.26 7.40
N PHE A 42 -6.48 -5.06 7.02
CA PHE A 42 -5.11 -4.89 6.53
C PHE A 42 -4.08 -5.32 7.56
N HIS A 43 -4.31 -5.08 8.84
CA HIS A 43 -3.39 -5.49 9.91
C HIS A 43 -3.10 -6.99 9.85
N GLU A 44 -4.14 -7.79 9.66
CA GLU A 44 -3.97 -9.23 9.62
C GLU A 44 -3.15 -9.66 8.41
N GLN A 45 -3.38 -9.02 7.28
CA GLN A 45 -2.63 -9.34 6.07
C GLN A 45 -1.17 -8.93 6.20
N ILE A 46 -0.90 -7.79 6.84
CA ILE A 46 0.47 -7.31 7.05
C ILE A 46 1.27 -8.25 7.95
N LEU A 47 0.61 -8.97 8.86
CA LEU A 47 1.32 -9.92 9.72
C LEU A 47 2.09 -10.99 8.94
N PHE A 48 1.68 -11.27 7.71
CA PHE A 48 2.33 -12.28 6.88
C PHE A 48 3.45 -11.71 6.02
N LEU A 49 3.68 -10.40 6.06
CA LEU A 49 4.73 -9.78 5.27
C LEU A 49 6.07 -9.87 5.97
N LYS A 50 7.14 -9.89 5.17
CA LYS A 50 8.51 -9.89 5.65
C LYS A 50 9.13 -8.52 5.46
N ARG A 51 10.23 -8.26 6.15
CA ARG A 51 10.95 -7.00 6.00
C ARG A 51 11.48 -6.78 4.59
N SER A 52 11.66 -7.84 3.83
CA SER A 52 12.09 -7.77 2.43
C SER A 52 10.94 -7.46 1.48
N ASP A 53 9.72 -7.43 1.97
CA ASP A 53 8.56 -7.10 1.15
C ASP A 53 8.34 -5.60 1.10
N LEU A 54 7.54 -5.17 0.13
CA LEU A 54 7.18 -3.78 -0.07
C LEU A 54 5.67 -3.66 -0.13
N ILE A 55 5.13 -2.66 0.54
CA ILE A 55 3.71 -2.36 0.42
C ILE A 55 3.53 -0.99 -0.23
N ILE A 56 2.68 -0.93 -1.25
CA ILE A 56 2.32 0.31 -1.93
C ILE A 56 0.88 0.63 -1.53
N VAL A 57 0.69 1.76 -0.88
CA VAL A 57 -0.60 2.15 -0.31
C VAL A 57 -1.19 3.30 -1.12
N PHE A 58 -2.43 3.12 -1.57
CA PHE A 58 -3.16 4.18 -2.27
C PHE A 58 -4.07 4.89 -1.25
N SER A 59 -3.91 6.19 -1.11
CA SER A 59 -4.68 6.97 -0.15
C SER A 59 -5.18 8.26 -0.80
N PHE A 60 -6.47 8.30 -1.11
CA PHE A 60 -7.13 9.44 -1.75
C PHE A 60 -8.38 9.83 -0.95
N PRO A 61 -8.85 11.09 -1.06
CA PRO A 61 -10.06 11.50 -0.35
C PRO A 61 -11.29 10.70 -0.79
N PRO A 62 -12.21 10.38 0.14
CA PRO A 62 -12.04 10.58 1.57
C PRO A 62 -11.01 9.60 2.13
N TYR A 63 -10.07 10.11 2.92
CA TYR A 63 -8.96 9.28 3.40
C TYR A 63 -9.48 8.25 4.39
N SER A 64 -9.11 7.00 4.16
CA SER A 64 -9.51 5.91 5.02
C SER A 64 -8.58 5.81 6.23
N LYS A 65 -9.16 5.81 7.41
CA LYS A 65 -8.40 5.60 8.63
C LYS A 65 -7.71 4.24 8.62
N GLU A 66 -8.39 3.24 8.08
CA GLU A 66 -7.85 1.89 8.00
C GLU A 66 -6.59 1.83 7.15
N THR A 67 -6.58 2.55 6.04
CA THR A 67 -5.40 2.61 5.16
C THR A 67 -4.22 3.26 5.87
N VAL A 68 -4.48 4.35 6.59
CA VAL A 68 -3.42 5.04 7.33
C VAL A 68 -2.87 4.16 8.44
N GLU A 69 -3.73 3.47 9.15
CA GLU A 69 -3.31 2.57 10.22
C GLU A 69 -2.53 1.38 9.67
N ALA A 70 -2.87 0.91 8.49
CA ALA A 70 -2.12 -0.15 7.84
C ALA A 70 -0.70 0.30 7.52
N ALA A 71 -0.54 1.51 6.99
CA ALA A 71 0.78 2.05 6.71
C ALA A 71 1.61 2.20 7.99
N LYS A 72 0.98 2.68 9.06
CA LYS A 72 1.63 2.82 10.36
C LYS A 72 2.11 1.47 10.87
N PHE A 73 1.24 0.47 10.82
CA PHE A 73 1.56 -0.86 11.31
C PHE A 73 2.71 -1.48 10.51
N ALA A 74 2.68 -1.34 9.20
CA ALA A 74 3.75 -1.85 8.36
C ALA A 74 5.08 -1.16 8.68
N SER A 75 5.04 0.16 8.86
CA SER A 75 6.22 0.93 9.21
C SER A 75 6.80 0.48 10.54
N GLU A 76 5.96 0.22 11.53
CA GLU A 76 6.42 -0.25 12.84
C GLU A 76 7.08 -1.61 12.76
N ARG A 77 6.68 -2.43 11.80
CA ARG A 77 7.27 -3.74 11.57
C ARG A 77 8.49 -3.69 10.65
N LYS A 78 8.95 -2.49 10.29
CA LYS A 78 10.12 -2.28 9.43
C LYS A 78 9.91 -2.75 8.00
N ILE A 79 8.66 -2.79 7.54
CA ILE A 79 8.33 -3.08 6.16
C ILE A 79 8.36 -1.76 5.40
N ASN A 80 8.95 -1.76 4.21
CA ASN A 80 9.01 -0.54 3.40
C ASN A 80 7.63 -0.18 2.87
N VAL A 81 7.26 1.09 3.00
CA VAL A 81 5.97 1.60 2.56
C VAL A 81 6.18 2.71 1.53
N ILE A 82 5.49 2.58 0.40
CA ILE A 82 5.39 3.64 -0.59
C ILE A 82 3.95 4.10 -0.60
N ALA A 83 3.72 5.40 -0.46
CA ALA A 83 2.38 5.96 -0.49
C ALA A 83 2.12 6.67 -1.81
N ILE A 84 0.99 6.37 -2.43
CA ILE A 84 0.51 7.10 -3.61
C ILE A 84 -0.72 7.87 -3.16
N THR A 85 -0.65 9.19 -3.24
CA THR A 85 -1.67 10.05 -2.70
C THR A 85 -1.75 11.34 -3.54
N ASN A 86 -2.79 12.12 -3.31
CA ASN A 86 -2.96 13.38 -4.03
C ASN A 86 -2.28 14.58 -3.37
N LYS A 87 -1.83 14.44 -2.12
CA LYS A 87 -1.18 15.52 -1.37
C LYS A 87 -0.05 14.99 -0.53
N GLN A 88 1.05 15.74 -0.45
CA GLN A 88 2.16 15.38 0.40
C GLN A 88 1.83 15.50 1.89
N THR A 89 0.76 16.20 2.22
CA THR A 89 0.30 16.37 3.60
C THR A 89 -0.73 15.34 4.01
N SER A 90 -1.03 14.36 3.15
CA SER A 90 -1.95 13.29 3.51
C SER A 90 -1.45 12.52 4.72
N PRO A 91 -2.36 12.05 5.59
CA PRO A 91 -1.93 11.36 6.83
C PRO A 91 -1.01 10.16 6.59
N VAL A 92 -1.21 9.46 5.48
CA VAL A 92 -0.42 8.25 5.19
C VAL A 92 1.06 8.57 4.98
N THR A 93 1.40 9.81 4.60
CA THR A 93 2.78 10.18 4.30
C THR A 93 3.68 10.14 5.52
N PHE A 94 3.12 10.23 6.72
CA PHE A 94 3.90 10.11 7.96
C PHE A 94 4.51 8.73 8.13
N TYR A 95 3.93 7.72 7.50
CA TYR A 95 4.32 6.33 7.72
C TYR A 95 4.93 5.68 6.49
N SER A 96 5.19 6.46 5.45
CA SER A 96 5.76 5.93 4.23
C SER A 96 7.19 6.40 4.06
N LYS A 97 8.00 5.53 3.45
CA LYS A 97 9.38 5.85 3.15
C LYS A 97 9.49 6.71 1.90
N THR A 98 8.59 6.49 0.96
CA THR A 98 8.54 7.22 -0.31
C THR A 98 7.10 7.58 -0.59
N ASN A 99 6.89 8.82 -1.03
CA ASN A 99 5.56 9.31 -1.37
C ASN A 99 5.52 9.71 -2.82
N LEU A 100 4.53 9.19 -3.54
CA LEU A 100 4.29 9.56 -4.93
C LEU A 100 3.00 10.36 -4.99
N LYS A 101 3.12 11.58 -5.47
CA LYS A 101 1.99 12.49 -5.56
C LYS A 101 1.41 12.43 -6.96
N THR A 102 0.10 12.32 -7.03
CA THR A 102 -0.60 12.38 -8.31
C THR A 102 -1.25 13.75 -8.47
N TYR A 103 -1.44 14.15 -9.72
CA TYR A 103 -2.19 15.35 -10.00
C TYR A 103 -3.67 15.02 -9.96
N SER A 104 -4.44 15.89 -9.37
CA SER A 104 -5.87 15.72 -9.29
C SER A 104 -6.60 16.97 -9.75
#